data_b595a226176f0daa0c60ef0944de81a9
#
_entry.id   b595a226176f0daa0c60ef0944de81a9
#
_cell.length_a   1.000
_cell.length_b   1.000
_cell.length_c   1.000
_cell.angle_alpha   90.00
_cell.angle_beta   90.00
_cell.angle_gamma   90.00
#
_symmetry.space_group_name_H-M   'P 1'
#
loop_
_entity.id
_entity.type
_entity.pdbx_description
1 polymer ?
#
loop_
_entity_poly.entity_id
_entity_poly.type
_entity_poly.pdbx_seq_one_letter_code
_entity_poly.pdbx_strand_id
1 'polypeptide(L)'
;MAEMWTRSPIMQGNTEQHQLTLISHLCGSITADVWPDVSKLDMFHKLELPQGQKRKVKDRLKSYVKDQFALDLIDKLLTLDPKARIDADQALNHDFFWNDPMPCSLVGMLSMHNQSMFEYLAPKRRINHGHHPPGHGPQMHPQRQPQASSRPANATDATYDRIY
;
A
#
# COMPACT_ATOMS: atom_id res chain seq x y z
N MET A 1 6.15 0.64 -7.41
CA MET A 1 6.59 1.94 -7.98
C MET A 1 5.78 3.10 -7.37
N ALA A 2 4.51 3.29 -7.65
CA ALA A 2 3.72 4.42 -7.12
C ALA A 2 3.84 4.61 -5.60
N GLU A 3 3.84 3.53 -4.84
CA GLU A 3 3.92 3.52 -3.37
C GLU A 3 5.22 4.11 -2.80
N MET A 4 6.28 4.22 -3.59
CA MET A 4 7.50 4.94 -3.18
C MET A 4 7.25 6.44 -3.00
N TRP A 5 6.31 7.02 -3.74
CA TRP A 5 5.89 8.41 -3.59
C TRP A 5 4.75 8.60 -2.59
N THR A 6 3.76 7.71 -2.61
CA THR A 6 2.58 7.81 -1.74
C THR A 6 2.85 7.35 -0.32
N ARG A 7 3.91 6.57 -0.09
CA ARG A 7 4.30 5.95 1.20
C ARG A 7 3.22 5.05 1.82
N SER A 8 2.23 4.68 1.04
CA SER A 8 1.14 3.78 1.41
C SER A 8 0.67 3.00 0.20
N PRO A 9 0.07 1.82 0.38
CA PRO A 9 -0.52 1.06 -0.71
C PRO A 9 -1.58 1.89 -1.44
N ILE A 10 -1.52 1.92 -2.77
CA ILE A 10 -2.48 2.68 -3.59
C ILE A 10 -3.80 1.93 -3.79
N MET A 11 -3.80 0.62 -3.63
CA MET A 11 -4.99 -0.24 -3.72
C MET A 11 -4.85 -1.37 -2.69
N GLN A 12 -5.48 -1.25 -1.54
CA GLN A 12 -5.39 -2.22 -0.44
C GLN A 12 -6.75 -2.83 -0.16
N GLY A 13 -7.09 -3.88 -0.92
CA GLY A 13 -8.32 -4.65 -0.72
C GLY A 13 -8.17 -5.70 0.38
N ASN A 14 -9.22 -5.86 1.19
CA ASN A 14 -9.27 -6.87 2.26
C ASN A 14 -9.77 -8.23 1.72
N THR A 15 -10.40 -8.24 0.56
CA THR A 15 -10.90 -9.42 -0.17
C THR A 15 -10.59 -9.25 -1.65
N GLU A 16 -10.65 -10.35 -2.42
CA GLU A 16 -10.46 -10.30 -3.87
C GLU A 16 -11.49 -9.39 -4.55
N GLN A 17 -12.77 -9.50 -4.17
CA GLN A 17 -13.83 -8.63 -4.68
C GLN A 17 -13.56 -7.16 -4.36
N HIS A 18 -13.15 -6.84 -3.14
CA HIS A 18 -12.79 -5.49 -2.74
C HIS A 18 -11.57 -4.98 -3.52
N GLN A 19 -10.55 -5.83 -3.74
CA GLN A 19 -9.39 -5.46 -4.56
C GLN A 19 -9.80 -5.09 -5.99
N LEU A 20 -10.68 -5.85 -6.63
CA LEU A 20 -11.19 -5.55 -7.96
C LEU A 20 -12.03 -4.25 -8.00
N THR A 21 -12.78 -3.99 -6.94
CA THR A 21 -13.51 -2.73 -6.78
C THR A 21 -12.56 -1.54 -6.73
N LEU A 22 -11.47 -1.62 -5.96
CA LEU A 22 -10.45 -0.56 -5.89
C LEU A 22 -9.73 -0.35 -7.22
N ILE A 23 -9.39 -1.44 -7.92
CA ILE A 23 -8.81 -1.39 -9.27
C ILE A 23 -9.75 -0.63 -10.21
N SER A 24 -11.05 -0.97 -10.20
CA SER A 24 -12.05 -0.31 -11.04
C SER A 24 -12.19 1.18 -10.71
N HIS A 25 -12.13 1.56 -9.44
CA HIS A 25 -12.19 2.97 -9.04
C HIS A 25 -10.98 3.79 -9.48
N LEU A 26 -9.80 3.19 -9.55
CA LEU A 26 -8.57 3.87 -9.95
C LEU A 26 -8.34 3.79 -11.46
N CYS A 27 -8.44 2.58 -12.03
CA CYS A 27 -8.08 2.30 -13.42
C CYS A 27 -9.26 2.44 -14.39
N GLY A 28 -10.48 2.64 -13.89
CA GLY A 28 -11.72 2.68 -14.67
C GLY A 28 -12.44 1.34 -14.66
N SER A 29 -13.74 1.35 -15.04
CA SER A 29 -14.54 0.13 -15.11
C SER A 29 -13.93 -0.90 -16.04
N ILE A 30 -13.98 -2.15 -15.61
CA ILE A 30 -13.57 -3.31 -16.41
C ILE A 30 -14.73 -3.65 -17.34
N THR A 31 -14.62 -3.27 -18.60
CA THR A 31 -15.63 -3.47 -19.64
C THR A 31 -15.01 -4.06 -20.89
N ALA A 32 -15.84 -4.61 -21.79
CA ALA A 32 -15.37 -5.14 -23.07
C ALA A 32 -14.76 -4.05 -23.99
N ASP A 33 -15.15 -2.79 -23.82
CA ASP A 33 -14.57 -1.66 -24.57
C ASP A 33 -13.11 -1.39 -24.16
N VAL A 34 -12.79 -1.57 -22.88
CA VAL A 34 -11.45 -1.32 -22.32
C VAL A 34 -10.57 -2.58 -22.38
N TRP A 35 -11.18 -3.74 -22.24
CA TRP A 35 -10.55 -5.05 -22.30
C TRP A 35 -11.40 -6.04 -23.12
N PRO A 36 -11.19 -6.14 -24.45
CA PRO A 36 -12.08 -6.88 -25.35
C PRO A 36 -12.28 -8.36 -24.99
N ASP A 37 -11.26 -9.00 -24.43
CA ASP A 37 -11.31 -10.44 -24.07
C ASP A 37 -11.86 -10.72 -22.66
N VAL A 38 -12.24 -9.69 -21.89
CA VAL A 38 -12.66 -9.86 -20.49
C VAL A 38 -13.92 -10.74 -20.37
N SER A 39 -14.84 -10.64 -21.34
CA SER A 39 -16.05 -11.46 -21.38
C SER A 39 -15.81 -12.95 -21.59
N LYS A 40 -14.61 -13.34 -22.02
CA LYS A 40 -14.21 -14.75 -22.16
C LYS A 40 -13.79 -15.39 -20.83
N LEU A 41 -13.62 -14.59 -19.78
CA LEU A 41 -13.25 -15.06 -18.46
C LEU A 41 -14.50 -15.53 -17.70
N ASP A 42 -14.52 -16.80 -17.29
CA ASP A 42 -15.67 -17.42 -16.62
C ASP A 42 -16.14 -16.68 -15.36
N MET A 43 -15.19 -16.07 -14.63
CA MET A 43 -15.49 -15.36 -13.40
C MET A 43 -16.05 -13.95 -13.65
N PHE A 44 -15.81 -13.35 -14.83
CA PHE A 44 -16.22 -11.97 -15.10
C PHE A 44 -17.71 -11.74 -14.93
N HIS A 45 -18.55 -12.69 -15.40
CA HIS A 45 -20.01 -12.61 -15.31
C HIS A 45 -20.56 -12.92 -13.90
N LYS A 46 -19.71 -13.43 -13.00
CA LYS A 46 -20.08 -13.77 -11.62
C LYS A 46 -19.70 -12.68 -10.62
N LEU A 47 -18.93 -11.69 -11.05
CA LEU A 47 -18.42 -10.63 -10.20
C LEU A 47 -19.28 -9.36 -10.32
N GLU A 48 -19.56 -8.75 -9.19
CA GLU A 48 -20.18 -7.43 -9.14
C GLU A 48 -19.11 -6.35 -9.22
N LEU A 49 -18.87 -5.82 -10.42
CA LEU A 49 -17.86 -4.81 -10.66
C LEU A 49 -18.48 -3.43 -10.86
N PRO A 50 -17.86 -2.36 -10.30
CA PRO A 50 -18.33 -1.00 -10.46
C PRO A 50 -18.39 -0.60 -11.94
N GLN A 51 -19.54 -0.07 -12.37
CA GLN A 51 -19.73 0.42 -13.72
C GLN A 51 -19.61 1.95 -13.79
N GLY A 52 -19.33 2.49 -14.98
CA GLY A 52 -19.27 3.94 -15.23
C GLY A 52 -18.07 4.65 -14.59
N GLN A 53 -17.09 3.91 -14.07
CA GLN A 53 -15.89 4.51 -13.50
C GLN A 53 -14.95 4.97 -14.61
N LYS A 54 -14.50 6.23 -14.51
CA LYS A 54 -13.48 6.78 -15.39
C LYS A 54 -12.08 6.44 -14.85
N ARG A 55 -11.12 6.24 -15.76
CA ARG A 55 -9.71 6.10 -15.39
C ARG A 55 -9.20 7.37 -14.73
N LYS A 56 -8.58 7.27 -13.56
CA LYS A 56 -8.13 8.39 -12.71
C LYS A 56 -6.69 8.25 -12.24
N VAL A 57 -5.92 7.31 -12.79
CA VAL A 57 -4.55 7.00 -12.34
C VAL A 57 -3.69 8.26 -12.31
N LYS A 58 -3.57 8.98 -13.42
CA LYS A 58 -2.78 10.22 -13.50
C LYS A 58 -3.34 11.30 -12.59
N ASP A 59 -4.64 11.50 -12.57
CA ASP A 59 -5.29 12.54 -11.74
C ASP A 59 -5.08 12.34 -10.25
N ARG A 60 -5.15 11.10 -9.79
CA ARG A 60 -4.95 10.75 -8.38
C ARG A 60 -3.50 10.82 -7.96
N LEU A 61 -2.58 10.44 -8.83
CA LEU A 61 -1.16 10.35 -8.50
C LEU A 61 -0.37 11.63 -8.75
N LYS A 62 -0.84 12.57 -9.57
CA LYS A 62 -0.12 13.82 -9.90
C LYS A 62 0.21 14.72 -8.70
N SER A 63 -0.52 14.60 -7.59
CA SER A 63 -0.22 15.32 -6.36
C SER A 63 1.04 14.79 -5.66
N TYR A 64 1.31 13.49 -5.80
CA TYR A 64 2.45 12.78 -5.20
C TYR A 64 3.63 12.65 -6.17
N VAL A 65 3.35 12.25 -7.40
CA VAL A 65 4.34 11.99 -8.46
C VAL A 65 4.45 13.23 -9.34
N LYS A 66 5.47 14.05 -9.11
CA LYS A 66 5.68 15.29 -9.87
C LYS A 66 6.38 15.06 -11.21
N ASP A 67 7.13 13.99 -11.32
CA ASP A 67 7.78 13.58 -12.57
C ASP A 67 6.73 13.03 -13.54
N GLN A 68 6.66 13.64 -14.72
CA GLN A 68 5.67 13.26 -15.73
C GLN A 68 5.96 11.90 -16.37
N PHE A 69 7.24 11.55 -16.54
CA PHE A 69 7.63 10.25 -17.10
C PHE A 69 7.33 9.12 -16.11
N ALA A 70 7.58 9.34 -14.79
CA ALA A 70 7.18 8.39 -13.76
C ALA A 70 5.66 8.19 -13.74
N LEU A 71 4.90 9.27 -13.84
CA LEU A 71 3.44 9.21 -13.84
C LEU A 71 2.91 8.49 -15.10
N ASP A 72 3.52 8.71 -16.24
CA ASP A 72 3.16 8.04 -17.48
C ASP A 72 3.49 6.55 -17.45
N LEU A 73 4.68 6.18 -16.95
CA LEU A 73 5.05 4.77 -16.77
C LEU A 73 4.09 4.05 -15.82
N ILE A 74 3.75 4.65 -14.67
CA ILE A 74 2.78 4.08 -13.73
C ILE A 74 1.43 3.88 -14.41
N ASP A 75 0.98 4.85 -15.19
CA ASP A 75 -0.29 4.74 -15.91
C ASP A 75 -0.27 3.58 -16.91
N LYS A 76 0.79 3.43 -17.70
CA LYS A 76 0.95 2.33 -18.66
C LYS A 76 1.01 0.96 -17.98
N LEU A 77 1.69 0.85 -16.83
CA LEU A 77 1.76 -0.38 -16.02
C LEU A 77 0.41 -0.78 -15.44
N LEU A 78 -0.50 0.17 -15.22
CA LEU A 78 -1.85 -0.05 -14.68
C LEU A 78 -2.92 -0.16 -15.77
N THR A 79 -2.55 -0.45 -17.02
CA THR A 79 -3.50 -0.74 -18.08
C THR A 79 -4.25 -2.03 -17.80
N LEU A 80 -5.59 -2.01 -17.90
CA LEU A 80 -6.45 -3.14 -17.53
C LEU A 80 -6.29 -4.33 -18.47
N ASP A 81 -6.31 -4.07 -19.80
CA ASP A 81 -6.09 -5.12 -20.79
C ASP A 81 -4.64 -5.61 -20.75
N PRO A 82 -4.40 -6.91 -20.42
CA PRO A 82 -3.04 -7.46 -20.39
C PRO A 82 -2.30 -7.39 -21.72
N LYS A 83 -3.03 -7.41 -22.85
CA LYS A 83 -2.43 -7.34 -24.19
C LYS A 83 -1.98 -5.94 -24.56
N ALA A 84 -2.67 -4.93 -24.02
CA ALA A 84 -2.33 -3.51 -24.23
C ALA A 84 -1.41 -2.97 -23.14
N ARG A 85 -1.24 -3.70 -22.04
CA ARG A 85 -0.36 -3.31 -20.95
C ARG A 85 1.10 -3.38 -21.40
N ILE A 86 1.86 -2.34 -21.05
CA ILE A 86 3.30 -2.30 -21.30
C ILE A 86 3.99 -3.54 -20.70
N ASP A 87 4.80 -4.23 -21.47
CA ASP A 87 5.62 -5.34 -21.03
C ASP A 87 6.93 -4.87 -20.36
N ALA A 88 7.75 -5.82 -19.87
CA ALA A 88 8.98 -5.51 -19.16
C ALA A 88 10.03 -4.84 -20.05
N ASP A 89 10.17 -5.28 -21.29
CA ASP A 89 11.15 -4.71 -22.23
C ASP A 89 10.74 -3.29 -22.64
N GLN A 90 9.47 -3.08 -22.93
CA GLN A 90 8.93 -1.76 -23.22
C GLN A 90 9.04 -0.83 -22.01
N ALA A 91 8.81 -1.36 -20.79
CA ALA A 91 8.95 -0.59 -19.56
C ALA A 91 10.40 -0.15 -19.31
N LEU A 92 11.37 -1.03 -19.52
CA LEU A 92 12.80 -0.69 -19.41
C LEU A 92 13.27 0.35 -20.44
N ASN A 93 12.64 0.39 -21.61
CA ASN A 93 12.91 1.38 -22.65
C ASN A 93 12.07 2.66 -22.50
N HIS A 94 11.29 2.79 -21.44
CA HIS A 94 10.47 3.97 -21.19
C HIS A 94 11.31 5.19 -20.80
N ASP A 95 10.90 6.38 -21.26
CA ASP A 95 11.58 7.66 -21.02
C ASP A 95 11.90 7.95 -19.55
N PHE A 96 11.16 7.37 -18.61
CA PHE A 96 11.44 7.47 -17.17
C PHE A 96 12.87 7.04 -16.80
N PHE A 97 13.44 6.07 -17.52
CA PHE A 97 14.80 5.58 -17.25
C PHE A 97 15.89 6.29 -18.03
N TRP A 98 15.51 7.14 -18.99
CA TRP A 98 16.42 7.78 -19.92
C TRP A 98 16.44 9.32 -19.84
N ASN A 99 15.69 9.88 -18.89
CA ASN A 99 15.66 11.31 -18.60
C ASN A 99 16.10 11.60 -17.17
N ASP A 100 16.58 12.79 -16.90
CA ASP A 100 16.95 13.23 -15.56
C ASP A 100 15.74 13.20 -14.57
N PRO A 101 15.98 12.77 -13.31
CA PRO A 101 17.27 12.34 -12.73
C PRO A 101 17.66 10.92 -13.13
N MET A 102 18.86 10.78 -13.66
CA MET A 102 19.41 9.47 -14.05
C MET A 102 19.69 8.57 -12.83
N PRO A 103 19.68 7.24 -12.99
CA PRO A 103 20.03 6.32 -11.93
C PRO A 103 21.44 6.60 -11.37
N CYS A 104 21.59 6.54 -10.06
CA CYS A 104 22.87 6.73 -9.39
C CYS A 104 23.17 5.59 -8.41
N SER A 105 24.46 5.50 -8.01
CA SER A 105 24.87 4.52 -7.00
C SER A 105 24.28 4.85 -5.64
N LEU A 106 23.66 3.86 -5.01
CA LEU A 106 23.09 3.97 -3.67
C LEU A 106 24.09 3.64 -2.55
N VAL A 107 25.33 3.28 -2.88
CA VAL A 107 26.36 2.84 -1.90
C VAL A 107 26.54 3.86 -0.78
N GLY A 108 26.66 5.15 -1.11
CA GLY A 108 26.84 6.21 -0.12
C GLY A 108 25.65 6.35 0.83
N MET A 109 24.44 6.17 0.36
CA MET A 109 23.24 6.20 1.17
C MET A 109 23.08 4.95 2.04
N LEU A 110 23.35 3.77 1.47
CA LEU A 110 23.22 2.48 2.16
C LEU A 110 24.30 2.27 3.22
N SER A 111 25.51 2.82 3.02
CA SER A 111 26.61 2.71 3.99
C SER A 111 26.31 3.36 5.34
N MET A 112 25.34 4.26 5.42
CA MET A 112 24.88 4.87 6.68
C MET A 112 23.95 3.96 7.49
N HIS A 113 23.48 2.86 6.91
CA HIS A 113 22.56 1.92 7.55
C HIS A 113 23.31 0.68 8.03
N ASN A 114 23.51 0.56 9.35
CA ASN A 114 24.20 -0.57 9.98
C ASN A 114 23.30 -1.77 10.28
N GLN A 115 21.99 -1.63 10.08
CA GLN A 115 21.01 -2.68 10.37
C GLN A 115 20.13 -2.95 9.15
N SER A 116 19.75 -4.22 8.99
CA SER A 116 18.78 -4.60 7.96
C SER A 116 17.45 -3.86 8.14
N MET A 117 16.91 -3.32 7.06
CA MET A 117 15.57 -2.72 7.03
C MET A 117 14.46 -3.76 6.88
N PHE A 118 14.79 -5.02 6.64
CA PHE A 118 13.81 -6.11 6.61
C PHE A 118 13.39 -6.49 8.03
N GLU A 119 12.11 -6.48 8.32
CA GLU A 119 11.55 -6.78 9.65
C GLU A 119 11.98 -8.15 10.18
N TYR A 120 12.07 -9.16 9.32
CA TYR A 120 12.47 -10.52 9.72
C TYR A 120 13.98 -10.65 10.02
N LEU A 121 14.81 -9.70 9.58
CA LEU A 121 16.25 -9.62 9.89
C LEU A 121 16.54 -8.60 10.99
N ALA A 122 15.58 -7.76 11.35
CA ALA A 122 15.78 -6.81 12.44
C ALA A 122 15.89 -7.56 13.78
N PRO A 123 16.90 -7.21 14.63
CA PRO A 123 16.99 -7.81 15.95
C PRO A 123 15.70 -7.50 16.73
N LYS A 124 15.02 -8.55 17.24
CA LYS A 124 13.83 -8.39 18.08
C LYS A 124 14.19 -7.46 19.24
N ARG A 125 13.55 -6.31 19.35
CA ARG A 125 13.68 -5.43 20.52
C ARG A 125 13.35 -6.26 21.75
N ARG A 126 14.35 -6.55 22.59
CA ARG A 126 14.13 -7.14 23.91
C ARG A 126 13.28 -6.12 24.68
N ILE A 127 12.02 -6.44 24.90
CA ILE A 127 11.20 -5.73 25.87
C ILE A 127 11.84 -6.09 27.23
N ASN A 128 12.65 -5.19 27.75
CA ASN A 128 13.11 -5.28 29.12
C ASN A 128 11.87 -5.17 30.01
N HIS A 129 11.32 -6.31 30.39
CA HIS A 129 10.45 -6.38 31.57
C HIS A 129 11.35 -5.98 32.75
N GLY A 130 11.19 -4.73 33.20
CA GLY A 130 11.89 -4.20 34.34
C GLY A 130 11.83 -5.18 35.49
N HIS A 131 13.00 -5.56 35.99
CA HIS A 131 13.13 -6.25 37.25
C HIS A 131 12.42 -5.42 38.31
N HIS A 132 11.33 -5.94 38.86
CA HIS A 132 10.84 -5.53 40.16
C HIS A 132 11.82 -6.09 41.19
N PRO A 133 12.39 -5.27 42.07
CA PRO A 133 13.15 -5.77 43.20
C PRO A 133 12.20 -6.51 44.18
N PRO A 134 12.63 -7.60 44.81
CA PRO A 134 11.83 -8.29 45.84
C PRO A 134 11.93 -7.53 47.15
N GLY A 135 10.82 -7.07 47.66
CA GLY A 135 10.77 -6.36 48.95
C GLY A 135 9.42 -6.46 49.68
N HIS A 136 9.41 -7.32 50.66
CA HIS A 136 8.56 -7.35 51.85
C HIS A 136 7.05 -7.69 51.78
N GLY A 137 6.78 -8.77 52.39
CA GLY A 137 5.78 -9.46 53.19
C GLY A 137 4.38 -8.90 53.39
N PRO A 138 3.46 -9.73 53.97
CA PRO A 138 2.03 -9.65 53.68
C PRO A 138 1.27 -8.81 54.72
N GLN A 139 0.36 -7.97 54.23
CA GLN A 139 -0.73 -7.47 55.08
C GLN A 139 -2.10 -7.74 54.42
N MET A 140 -2.97 -8.32 55.22
CA MET A 140 -4.33 -8.74 54.91
C MET A 140 -5.33 -7.59 54.88
N HIS A 141 -6.24 -7.69 53.86
CA HIS A 141 -7.67 -7.34 53.83
C HIS A 141 -8.13 -5.86 53.87
N PRO A 142 -9.31 -5.54 53.35
CA PRO A 142 -10.44 -6.34 52.84
C PRO A 142 -10.97 -6.00 51.42
N GLN A 143 -11.80 -6.92 50.92
CA GLN A 143 -12.58 -6.87 49.68
C GLN A 143 -13.34 -5.57 49.44
N ARG A 144 -13.22 -5.04 48.22
CA ARG A 144 -14.25 -4.19 47.58
C ARG A 144 -14.47 -4.63 46.16
N GLN A 145 -15.75 -4.75 45.80
CA GLN A 145 -16.31 -5.18 44.52
C GLN A 145 -15.88 -4.27 43.33
N PRO A 146 -15.88 -4.79 42.11
CA PRO A 146 -15.43 -4.05 40.93
C PRO A 146 -16.51 -3.08 40.43
N GLN A 147 -16.17 -1.81 40.42
CA GLN A 147 -16.88 -0.82 39.60
C GLN A 147 -16.24 -0.80 38.18
N ALA A 148 -17.08 -0.97 37.18
CA ALA A 148 -16.75 -0.80 35.82
C ALA A 148 -16.37 0.67 35.57
N SER A 149 -15.12 0.94 35.22
CA SER A 149 -14.68 2.21 34.67
C SER A 149 -14.34 2.03 33.19
N SER A 150 -15.12 2.68 32.39
CA SER A 150 -14.92 2.92 30.97
C SER A 150 -13.51 3.48 30.70
N ARG A 151 -12.70 2.72 29.98
CA ARG A 151 -11.47 3.23 29.37
C ARG A 151 -11.82 4.10 28.17
N PRO A 152 -11.29 5.31 28.03
CA PRO A 152 -11.29 6.01 26.77
C PRO A 152 -10.30 5.31 25.82
N ALA A 153 -10.80 4.90 24.68
CA ALA A 153 -10.00 4.43 23.55
C ALA A 153 -9.22 5.62 22.99
N ASN A 154 -7.93 5.73 23.31
CA ASN A 154 -6.99 6.53 22.55
C ASN A 154 -6.53 5.68 21.36
N ALA A 155 -7.36 5.61 20.35
CA ALA A 155 -6.96 5.24 19.01
C ALA A 155 -6.35 6.51 18.37
N THR A 156 -5.04 6.61 18.33
CA THR A 156 -4.37 7.42 17.33
C THR A 156 -4.57 6.70 16.01
N ASP A 157 -5.74 6.93 15.42
CA ASP A 157 -6.05 6.58 14.06
C ASP A 157 -5.19 7.49 13.18
N ALA A 158 -4.02 6.99 12.78
CA ALA A 158 -3.25 7.59 11.71
C ALA A 158 -4.11 7.44 10.45
N THR A 159 -4.85 8.48 10.14
CA THR A 159 -5.66 8.59 8.93
C THR A 159 -4.68 8.62 7.76
N TYR A 160 -4.32 7.45 7.25
CA TYR A 160 -3.65 7.34 5.97
C TYR A 160 -4.67 7.76 4.91
N ASP A 161 -4.30 8.80 4.18
CA ASP A 161 -5.08 9.30 3.05
C ASP A 161 -5.17 8.19 2.00
N ARG A 162 -6.31 7.51 1.96
CA ARG A 162 -6.52 6.38 1.04
C ARG A 162 -6.76 6.92 -0.35
N ILE A 163 -5.90 6.57 -1.29
CA ILE A 163 -5.99 6.94 -2.70
C ILE A 163 -6.96 5.98 -3.40
N TYR A 164 -8.26 6.13 -3.18
CA TYR A 164 -9.29 5.37 -3.90
C TYR A 164 -10.08 6.25 -4.85
#